data_46db10dd7ddb108650f5c10e26cc4a1d
#
_entry.id   46db10dd7ddb108650f5c10e26cc4a1d
#
_cell.length_a   1.000
_cell.length_b   1.000
_cell.length_c   1.000
_cell.angle_alpha   90.00
_cell.angle_beta   90.00
_cell.angle_gamma   90.00
#
_symmetry.space_group_name_H-M   'P 1'
#
loop_
_entity.id
_entity.type
_entity.pdbx_description
1 polymer ?
#
loop_
_entity_poly.entity_id
_entity_poly.type
_entity_poly.pdbx_seq_one_letter_code
_entity_poly.pdbx_strand_id
1 'polypeptide(L)'
;MSAQEPFDPLSCFAGIERLVSKIYFRFSHLFLQHMELRDFWWEMAREEEQHACILSACKALIANFDDETLDPTISRGKVEELEKRLMVFLVRGTPSLTTEEAFRIALEIESSEIDAVYGRLLQLGGPQIAKTMENLGVPASVQRQKLKSALRRFCSNPGLLEAADHL
;
A
#
# COMPACT_ATOMS: atom_id res chain seq x y z
N MET A 1 23.35 -7.37 25.85
CA MET A 1 23.04 -6.46 24.71
C MET A 1 22.56 -7.33 23.57
N SER A 2 21.25 -7.39 23.31
CA SER A 2 20.74 -8.10 22.14
C SER A 2 21.22 -7.33 20.89
N ALA A 3 21.96 -7.99 20.03
CA ALA A 3 22.25 -7.43 18.70
C ALA A 3 20.92 -7.12 18.05
N GLN A 4 20.69 -5.85 17.72
CA GLN A 4 19.53 -5.42 16.96
C GLN A 4 19.64 -6.11 15.61
N GLU A 5 18.62 -6.86 15.20
CA GLU A 5 18.61 -7.48 13.87
C GLU A 5 18.83 -6.41 12.80
N PRO A 6 19.62 -6.72 11.76
CA PRO A 6 19.85 -5.79 10.67
C PRO A 6 18.52 -5.37 10.04
N PHE A 7 18.42 -4.11 9.64
CA PHE A 7 17.22 -3.58 9.00
C PHE A 7 17.07 -4.18 7.60
N ASP A 8 15.95 -4.84 7.35
CA ASP A 8 15.61 -5.43 6.06
C ASP A 8 14.43 -4.67 5.46
N PRO A 9 14.68 -3.71 4.54
CA PRO A 9 13.64 -2.87 3.99
C PRO A 9 12.61 -3.63 3.16
N LEU A 10 13.00 -4.67 2.43
CA LEU A 10 12.05 -5.45 1.62
C LEU A 10 11.03 -6.18 2.47
N SER A 11 11.49 -6.85 3.54
CA SER A 11 10.56 -7.51 4.47
C SER A 11 9.70 -6.52 5.22
N CYS A 12 10.25 -5.39 5.64
CA CYS A 12 9.50 -4.35 6.34
C CYS A 12 8.41 -3.76 5.46
N PHE A 13 8.73 -3.37 4.22
CA PHE A 13 7.73 -2.82 3.30
C PHE A 13 6.75 -3.87 2.77
N ALA A 14 7.13 -5.14 2.62
CA ALA A 14 6.17 -6.22 2.41
C ALA A 14 5.16 -6.32 3.57
N GLY A 15 5.59 -6.05 4.79
CA GLY A 15 4.72 -5.92 5.97
C GLY A 15 3.77 -4.73 5.88
N ILE A 16 4.24 -3.57 5.41
CA ILE A 16 3.43 -2.37 5.16
C ILE A 16 2.35 -2.65 4.12
N GLU A 17 2.70 -3.22 2.96
CA GLU A 17 1.73 -3.57 1.91
C GLU A 17 0.66 -4.55 2.42
N ARG A 18 1.05 -5.56 3.21
CA ARG A 18 0.09 -6.47 3.85
C ARG A 18 -0.82 -5.76 4.86
N LEU A 19 -0.33 -4.73 5.53
CA LEU A 19 -1.15 -3.96 6.45
C LEU A 19 -2.19 -3.12 5.68
N VAL A 20 -1.80 -2.52 4.56
CA VAL A 20 -2.74 -1.83 3.65
C VAL A 20 -3.77 -2.82 3.10
N SER A 21 -3.32 -3.99 2.64
CA SER A 21 -4.21 -5.08 2.20
C SER A 21 -5.25 -5.43 3.27
N LYS A 22 -4.84 -5.55 4.54
CA LYS A 22 -5.77 -5.83 5.65
C LYS A 22 -6.81 -4.73 5.85
N ILE A 23 -6.43 -3.47 5.66
CA ILE A 23 -7.36 -2.33 5.76
C ILE A 23 -8.43 -2.45 4.67
N TYR A 24 -8.03 -2.61 3.42
CA TYR A 24 -8.96 -2.74 2.30
C TYR A 24 -9.81 -4.01 2.37
N PHE A 25 -9.23 -5.12 2.81
CA PHE A 25 -9.96 -6.35 3.06
C PHE A 25 -11.03 -6.16 4.13
N ARG A 26 -10.72 -5.43 5.20
CA ARG A 26 -11.71 -5.06 6.22
C ARG A 26 -12.83 -4.21 5.63
N PHE A 27 -12.51 -3.25 4.76
CA PHE A 27 -13.55 -2.46 4.08
C PHE A 27 -14.45 -3.35 3.22
N SER A 28 -13.91 -4.32 2.49
CA SER A 28 -14.73 -5.25 1.72
C SER A 28 -15.76 -5.98 2.59
N HIS A 29 -15.40 -6.34 3.83
CA HIS A 29 -16.32 -6.97 4.78
C HIS A 29 -17.35 -5.99 5.35
N LEU A 30 -17.00 -4.74 5.56
CA LEU A 30 -17.94 -3.73 6.07
C LEU A 30 -19.01 -3.37 5.04
N PHE A 31 -18.71 -3.50 3.76
CA PHE A 31 -19.63 -3.19 2.66
C PHE A 31 -20.21 -4.44 1.98
N LEU A 32 -20.36 -5.57 2.69
CA LEU A 32 -20.89 -6.82 2.13
C LEU A 32 -22.26 -6.68 1.45
N GLN A 33 -23.10 -5.78 1.94
CA GLN A 33 -24.44 -5.54 1.39
C GLN A 33 -24.41 -4.69 0.10
N HIS A 34 -23.27 -4.09 -0.23
CA HIS A 34 -23.07 -3.28 -1.42
C HIS A 34 -22.05 -3.95 -2.34
N MET A 35 -22.52 -4.82 -3.23
CA MET A 35 -21.67 -5.70 -4.04
C MET A 35 -20.52 -4.98 -4.74
N GLU A 36 -20.79 -3.84 -5.37
CA GLU A 36 -19.77 -3.10 -6.14
C GLU A 36 -18.68 -2.50 -5.24
N LEU A 37 -19.05 -1.96 -4.07
CA LEU A 37 -18.08 -1.47 -3.09
C LEU A 37 -17.28 -2.62 -2.47
N ARG A 38 -17.94 -3.71 -2.12
CA ARG A 38 -17.28 -4.92 -1.62
C ARG A 38 -16.23 -5.41 -2.60
N ASP A 39 -16.59 -5.54 -3.87
CA ASP A 39 -15.72 -6.08 -4.91
C ASP A 39 -14.56 -5.12 -5.21
N PHE A 40 -14.83 -3.80 -5.22
CA PHE A 40 -13.79 -2.78 -5.35
C PHE A 40 -12.74 -2.88 -4.23
N TRP A 41 -13.17 -2.93 -2.95
CA TRP A 41 -12.24 -3.03 -1.82
C TRP A 41 -11.51 -4.38 -1.78
N TRP A 42 -12.16 -5.44 -2.22
CA TRP A 42 -11.53 -6.75 -2.38
C TRP A 42 -10.41 -6.71 -3.42
N GLU A 43 -10.65 -6.09 -4.57
CA GLU A 43 -9.62 -5.93 -5.60
C GLU A 43 -8.44 -5.11 -5.10
N MET A 44 -8.68 -3.97 -4.46
CA MET A 44 -7.64 -3.15 -3.84
C MET A 44 -6.80 -3.97 -2.85
N ALA A 45 -7.44 -4.70 -1.95
CA ALA A 45 -6.74 -5.54 -0.98
C ALA A 45 -5.85 -6.61 -1.65
N ARG A 46 -6.32 -7.20 -2.72
CA ARG A 46 -5.58 -8.23 -3.45
C ARG A 46 -4.38 -7.67 -4.20
N GLU A 47 -4.48 -6.46 -4.70
CA GLU A 47 -3.37 -5.77 -5.37
C GLU A 47 -2.24 -5.46 -4.37
N GLU A 48 -2.57 -5.02 -3.16
CA GLU A 48 -1.57 -4.79 -2.10
C GLU A 48 -0.89 -6.10 -1.63
N GLU A 49 -1.64 -7.18 -1.50
CA GLU A 49 -1.02 -8.48 -1.20
C GLU A 49 -0.08 -8.93 -2.33
N GLN A 50 -0.41 -8.61 -3.57
CA GLN A 50 0.48 -8.88 -4.71
C GLN A 50 1.76 -8.04 -4.62
N HIS A 51 1.69 -6.75 -4.25
CA HIS A 51 2.87 -5.92 -4.01
C HIS A 51 3.76 -6.51 -2.90
N ALA A 52 3.17 -6.96 -1.80
CA ALA A 52 3.89 -7.63 -0.72
C ALA A 52 4.59 -8.91 -1.19
N CYS A 53 3.94 -9.72 -2.00
CA CYS A 53 4.52 -10.93 -2.58
C CYS A 53 5.69 -10.60 -3.52
N ILE A 54 5.57 -9.54 -4.32
CA ILE A 54 6.63 -9.08 -5.22
C ILE A 54 7.86 -8.63 -4.43
N LEU A 55 7.69 -7.84 -3.37
CA LEU A 55 8.80 -7.45 -2.49
C LEU A 55 9.47 -8.64 -1.83
N SER A 56 8.70 -9.64 -1.41
CA SER A 56 9.22 -10.89 -0.86
C SER A 56 10.00 -11.69 -1.89
N ALA A 57 9.56 -11.72 -3.14
CA ALA A 57 10.27 -12.35 -4.25
C ALA A 57 11.57 -11.60 -4.59
N CYS A 58 11.54 -10.26 -4.61
CA CYS A 58 12.75 -9.44 -4.76
C CYS A 58 13.79 -9.79 -3.71
N LYS A 59 13.39 -9.91 -2.45
CA LYS A 59 14.29 -10.31 -1.37
C LYS A 59 14.97 -11.66 -1.63
N ALA A 60 14.23 -12.63 -2.15
CA ALA A 60 14.78 -13.95 -2.45
C ALA A 60 15.80 -13.92 -3.59
N LEU A 61 15.72 -12.95 -4.50
CA LEU A 61 16.61 -12.78 -5.65
C LEU A 61 17.84 -11.92 -5.34
N ILE A 62 17.77 -11.07 -4.32
CA ILE A 62 18.86 -10.17 -3.93
C ILE A 62 19.64 -10.80 -2.78
N ALA A 63 20.80 -11.41 -3.10
CA ALA A 63 21.57 -12.16 -2.13
C ALA A 63 22.26 -11.32 -1.02
N ASN A 64 22.54 -10.04 -1.27
CA ASN A 64 23.20 -9.14 -0.31
C ASN A 64 22.66 -7.72 -0.47
N PHE A 65 22.18 -7.14 0.63
CA PHE A 65 21.91 -5.71 0.76
C PHE A 65 23.16 -5.02 1.26
N ASP A 66 23.61 -4.04 0.51
CA ASP A 66 24.60 -3.09 1.02
C ASP A 66 23.83 -1.93 1.67
N ASP A 67 23.89 -1.83 3.01
CA ASP A 67 23.21 -0.79 3.78
C ASP A 67 23.60 0.64 3.31
N GLU A 68 24.80 0.79 2.73
CA GLU A 68 25.30 2.06 2.21
C GLU A 68 24.57 2.53 0.94
N THR A 69 23.86 1.64 0.24
CA THR A 69 23.12 1.97 -1.00
C THR A 69 21.66 2.31 -0.76
N LEU A 70 21.18 2.15 0.48
CA LEU A 70 19.79 2.45 0.81
C LEU A 70 19.53 3.96 0.85
N ASP A 71 18.48 4.37 0.17
CA ASP A 71 17.95 5.72 0.26
C ASP A 71 17.66 6.07 1.73
N PRO A 72 18.20 7.19 2.29
CA PRO A 72 17.98 7.57 3.68
C PRO A 72 16.52 7.76 4.06
N THR A 73 15.61 7.88 3.08
CA THR A 73 14.16 7.91 3.31
C THR A 73 13.58 6.54 3.65
N ILE A 74 14.34 5.45 3.37
CA ILE A 74 13.95 4.08 3.69
C ILE A 74 14.65 3.69 4.99
N SER A 75 14.08 4.05 6.11
CA SER A 75 14.65 3.79 7.45
C SER A 75 13.68 3.04 8.35
N ARG A 76 14.20 2.36 9.37
CA ARG A 76 13.40 1.69 10.40
C ARG A 76 12.38 2.65 11.05
N GLY A 77 12.82 3.86 11.40
CA GLY A 77 11.95 4.86 12.00
C GLY A 77 10.78 5.25 11.09
N LYS A 78 11.02 5.30 9.78
CA LYS A 78 9.97 5.58 8.80
C LYS A 78 8.96 4.45 8.68
N VAL A 79 9.43 3.21 8.69
CA VAL A 79 8.54 2.02 8.71
C VAL A 79 7.65 2.05 9.95
N GLU A 80 8.24 2.28 11.13
CA GLU A 80 7.49 2.35 12.39
C GLU A 80 6.43 3.46 12.39
N GLU A 81 6.74 4.61 11.79
CA GLU A 81 5.78 5.71 11.62
C GLU A 81 4.61 5.30 10.72
N LEU A 82 4.90 4.68 9.58
CA LEU A 82 3.87 4.18 8.64
C LEU A 82 3.01 3.10 9.30
N GLU A 83 3.61 2.13 9.98
CA GLU A 83 2.87 1.08 10.69
C GLU A 83 1.90 1.65 11.72
N LYS A 84 2.36 2.58 12.54
CA LYS A 84 1.50 3.25 13.54
C LYS A 84 0.31 3.95 12.90
N ARG A 85 0.54 4.66 11.80
CA ARG A 85 -0.50 5.37 11.05
C ARG A 85 -1.51 4.40 10.43
N LEU A 86 -1.04 3.34 9.78
CA LEU A 86 -1.89 2.32 9.18
C LEU A 86 -2.69 1.54 10.24
N MET A 87 -2.10 1.27 11.41
CA MET A 87 -2.83 0.64 12.52
C MET A 87 -3.99 1.49 13.02
N VAL A 88 -3.86 2.82 13.03
CA VAL A 88 -4.97 3.73 13.33
C VAL A 88 -6.10 3.56 12.31
N PHE A 89 -5.78 3.49 11.01
CA PHE A 89 -6.78 3.27 9.98
C PHE A 89 -7.46 1.90 10.10
N LEU A 90 -6.71 0.85 10.42
CA LEU A 90 -7.27 -0.47 10.64
C LEU A 90 -8.27 -0.49 11.80
N VAL A 91 -7.98 0.18 12.91
CA VAL A 91 -8.88 0.29 14.07
C VAL A 91 -10.13 1.10 13.74
N ARG A 92 -10.02 2.12 12.89
CA ARG A 92 -11.17 2.91 12.41
C ARG A 92 -12.15 2.12 11.54
N GLY A 93 -11.72 1.00 10.96
CA GLY A 93 -12.58 0.10 10.20
C GLY A 93 -13.59 -0.63 11.07
N THR A 94 -14.59 0.05 11.55
CA THR A 94 -15.70 -0.44 12.38
C THR A 94 -17.00 -0.50 11.56
N PRO A 95 -18.05 -1.19 12.05
CA PRO A 95 -19.35 -1.24 11.36
C PRO A 95 -20.01 0.14 11.13
N SER A 96 -19.59 1.16 11.85
CA SER A 96 -20.07 2.55 11.69
C SER A 96 -19.30 3.34 10.60
N LEU A 97 -18.26 2.76 9.99
CA LEU A 97 -17.48 3.41 8.95
C LEU A 97 -18.37 3.72 7.74
N THR A 98 -18.41 4.98 7.34
CA THR A 98 -19.13 5.41 6.14
C THR A 98 -18.31 5.18 4.87
N THR A 99 -18.99 5.15 3.72
CA THR A 99 -18.32 5.07 2.41
C THR A 99 -17.31 6.21 2.23
N GLU A 100 -17.69 7.44 2.58
CA GLU A 100 -16.80 8.60 2.46
C GLU A 100 -15.56 8.50 3.36
N GLU A 101 -15.71 7.99 4.58
CA GLU A 101 -14.58 7.78 5.48
C GLU A 101 -13.62 6.71 4.96
N ALA A 102 -14.14 5.61 4.40
CA ALA A 102 -13.32 4.58 3.76
C ALA A 102 -12.50 5.16 2.59
N PHE A 103 -13.13 5.94 1.72
CA PHE A 103 -12.42 6.59 0.62
C PHE A 103 -11.43 7.66 1.08
N ARG A 104 -11.72 8.37 2.17
CA ARG A 104 -10.76 9.32 2.77
C ARG A 104 -9.52 8.62 3.26
N ILE A 105 -9.66 7.50 3.96
CA ILE A 105 -8.54 6.67 4.40
C ILE A 105 -7.73 6.17 3.20
N ALA A 106 -8.39 5.67 2.16
CA ALA A 106 -7.72 5.21 0.95
C ALA A 106 -6.94 6.35 0.27
N LEU A 107 -7.51 7.55 0.13
CA LEU A 107 -6.80 8.70 -0.39
C LEU A 107 -5.55 9.06 0.42
N GLU A 108 -5.62 8.98 1.75
CA GLU A 108 -4.46 9.22 2.61
C GLU A 108 -3.38 8.15 2.43
N ILE A 109 -3.74 6.89 2.20
CA ILE A 109 -2.80 5.80 1.93
C ILE A 109 -2.15 6.00 0.57
N GLU A 110 -2.94 6.15 -0.50
CA GLU A 110 -2.44 6.23 -1.88
C GLU A 110 -1.70 7.55 -2.18
N SER A 111 -1.95 8.61 -1.42
CA SER A 111 -1.16 9.84 -1.49
C SER A 111 0.10 9.82 -0.62
N SER A 112 0.31 8.74 0.13
CA SER A 112 1.51 8.57 0.96
C SER A 112 2.73 8.19 0.12
N GLU A 113 3.87 8.09 0.78
CA GLU A 113 5.13 7.70 0.12
C GLU A 113 5.29 6.18 -0.09
N ILE A 114 4.30 5.34 0.30
CA ILE A 114 4.38 3.88 0.21
C ILE A 114 4.70 3.44 -1.23
N ASP A 115 3.95 3.92 -2.20
CA ASP A 115 4.16 3.61 -3.62
C ASP A 115 5.54 4.04 -4.14
N ALA A 116 6.00 5.22 -3.74
CA ALA A 116 7.30 5.72 -4.14
C ALA A 116 8.44 4.89 -3.55
N VAL A 117 8.29 4.42 -2.31
CA VAL A 117 9.25 3.51 -1.67
C VAL A 117 9.20 2.14 -2.34
N TYR A 118 8.01 1.60 -2.60
CA TYR A 118 7.85 0.35 -3.33
C TYR A 118 8.60 0.38 -4.67
N GLY A 119 8.39 1.41 -5.49
CA GLY A 119 9.10 1.57 -6.76
C GLY A 119 10.63 1.62 -6.61
N ARG A 120 11.16 2.30 -5.58
CA ARG A 120 12.59 2.34 -5.29
C ARG A 120 13.15 0.99 -4.82
N LEU A 121 12.40 0.25 -4.02
CA LEU A 121 12.79 -1.08 -3.56
C LEU A 121 12.91 -2.09 -4.71
N LEU A 122 12.05 -2.00 -5.73
CA LEU A 122 12.18 -2.83 -6.93
C LEU A 122 13.49 -2.60 -7.68
N GLN A 123 14.06 -1.40 -7.63
CA GLN A 123 15.31 -1.05 -8.31
C GLN A 123 16.55 -1.65 -7.62
N LEU A 124 16.45 -2.10 -6.37
CA LEU A 124 17.59 -2.68 -5.62
C LEU A 124 18.20 -3.91 -6.28
N GLY A 125 17.40 -4.69 -7.01
CA GLY A 125 17.84 -5.87 -7.77
C GLY A 125 18.42 -5.56 -9.15
N GLY A 126 18.49 -4.30 -9.53
CA GLY A 126 18.93 -3.85 -10.85
C GLY A 126 17.81 -3.77 -11.88
N PRO A 127 18.07 -3.17 -13.06
CA PRO A 127 17.02 -2.83 -14.05
C PRO A 127 16.23 -4.02 -14.58
N GLN A 128 16.86 -5.16 -14.73
CA GLN A 128 16.20 -6.36 -15.27
C GLN A 128 15.21 -6.96 -14.27
N ILE A 129 15.63 -7.08 -13.00
CA ILE A 129 14.74 -7.56 -11.93
C ILE A 129 13.60 -6.58 -11.73
N ALA A 130 13.88 -5.28 -11.64
CA ALA A 130 12.88 -4.24 -11.51
C ALA A 130 11.81 -4.35 -12.60
N LYS A 131 12.20 -4.41 -13.87
CA LYS A 131 11.28 -4.53 -15.01
C LYS A 131 10.45 -5.82 -14.95
N THR A 132 11.06 -6.93 -14.56
CA THR A 132 10.34 -8.19 -14.41
C THR A 132 9.29 -8.09 -13.31
N MET A 133 9.64 -7.52 -12.16
CA MET A 133 8.77 -7.40 -11.00
C MET A 133 7.63 -6.40 -11.25
N GLU A 134 7.93 -5.26 -11.89
CA GLU A 134 6.90 -4.28 -12.30
C GLU A 134 5.83 -4.92 -13.21
N ASN A 135 6.20 -5.85 -14.08
CA ASN A 135 5.27 -6.54 -14.98
C ASN A 135 4.39 -7.60 -14.26
N LEU A 136 4.74 -8.01 -13.05
CA LEU A 136 3.96 -8.98 -12.27
C LEU A 136 2.84 -8.35 -11.45
N GLY A 137 2.94 -7.06 -11.15
CA GLY A 137 2.00 -6.34 -10.31
C GLY A 137 1.14 -5.35 -11.08
N VAL A 138 0.13 -4.82 -10.39
CA VAL A 138 -0.65 -3.70 -10.89
C VAL A 138 0.14 -2.41 -10.62
N PRO A 139 0.41 -1.58 -11.65
CA PRO A 139 1.09 -0.32 -11.43
C PRO A 139 0.30 0.62 -10.52
N ALA A 140 1.00 1.37 -9.64
CA ALA A 140 0.38 2.33 -8.73
C ALA A 140 -0.49 3.38 -9.47
N SER A 141 -0.09 3.77 -10.70
CA SER A 141 -0.90 4.67 -11.53
C SER A 141 -2.26 4.08 -11.92
N VAL A 142 -2.33 2.79 -12.20
CA VAL A 142 -3.57 2.07 -12.51
C VAL A 142 -4.44 1.96 -11.26
N GLN A 143 -3.85 1.64 -10.13
CA GLN A 143 -4.53 1.54 -8.84
C GLN A 143 -5.13 2.87 -8.42
N ARG A 144 -4.37 3.97 -8.51
CA ARG A 144 -4.88 5.33 -8.27
C ARG A 144 -6.01 5.71 -9.21
N GLN A 145 -5.94 5.35 -10.49
CA GLN A 145 -7.02 5.60 -11.44
C GLN A 145 -8.30 4.82 -11.08
N LYS A 146 -8.18 3.58 -10.60
CA LYS A 146 -9.32 2.80 -10.07
C LYS A 146 -9.95 3.50 -8.86
N LEU A 147 -9.13 3.97 -7.91
CA LEU A 147 -9.60 4.70 -6.73
C LEU A 147 -10.34 5.98 -7.13
N LYS A 148 -9.80 6.78 -8.05
CA LYS A 148 -10.47 7.98 -8.58
C LYS A 148 -11.83 7.65 -9.19
N SER A 149 -11.90 6.62 -10.02
CA SER A 149 -13.13 6.20 -10.71
C SER A 149 -14.20 5.73 -9.73
N ALA A 150 -13.79 4.91 -8.74
CA ALA A 150 -14.69 4.42 -7.70
C ALA A 150 -15.19 5.57 -6.80
N LEU A 151 -14.32 6.49 -6.43
CA LEU A 151 -14.68 7.65 -5.62
C LEU A 151 -15.72 8.52 -6.32
N ARG A 152 -15.53 8.82 -7.61
CA ARG A 152 -16.52 9.57 -8.41
C ARG A 152 -17.86 8.86 -8.53
N ARG A 153 -17.85 7.52 -8.50
CA ARG A 153 -19.07 6.70 -8.58
C ARG A 153 -19.84 6.63 -7.26
N PHE A 154 -19.13 6.53 -6.14
CA PHE A 154 -19.72 6.20 -4.85
C PHE A 154 -19.78 7.36 -3.86
N CYS A 155 -19.08 8.46 -4.12
CA CYS A 155 -19.06 9.64 -3.27
C CYS A 155 -19.52 10.88 -4.02
N SER A 156 -20.23 11.75 -3.30
CA SER A 156 -20.66 13.07 -3.80
C SER A 156 -19.99 14.23 -3.07
N ASN A 157 -19.11 13.96 -2.12
CA ASN A 157 -18.41 14.97 -1.33
C ASN A 157 -17.40 15.73 -2.21
N PRO A 158 -17.59 17.05 -2.45
CA PRO A 158 -16.71 17.82 -3.34
C PRO A 158 -15.25 17.84 -2.89
N GLY A 159 -14.99 17.87 -1.57
CA GLY A 159 -13.63 17.89 -1.03
C GLY A 159 -12.87 16.58 -1.29
N LEU A 160 -13.57 15.44 -1.26
CA LEU A 160 -12.97 14.14 -1.61
C LEU A 160 -12.71 14.03 -3.12
N LEU A 161 -13.61 14.56 -3.94
CA LEU A 161 -13.43 14.57 -5.40
C LEU A 161 -12.23 15.44 -5.80
N GLU A 162 -12.10 16.62 -5.19
CA GLU A 162 -10.94 17.49 -5.39
C GLU A 162 -9.63 16.83 -4.93
N ALA A 163 -9.63 16.22 -3.74
CA ALA A 163 -8.46 15.49 -3.23
C ALA A 163 -8.03 14.35 -4.18
N ALA A 164 -8.99 13.64 -4.79
CA ALA A 164 -8.69 12.59 -5.75
C ALA A 164 -8.04 13.12 -7.03
N ASP A 165 -8.33 14.34 -7.45
CA ASP A 165 -7.72 14.93 -8.64
C ASP A 165 -6.22 15.25 -8.45
N HIS A 166 -5.76 15.30 -7.20
CA HIS A 166 -4.35 15.51 -6.84
C HIS A 166 -3.53 14.24 -6.61
N LEU A 167 -4.11 13.05 -6.75
CA LEU A 167 -3.41 11.76 -6.66
C LEU A 167 -2.41 11.56 -7.80
#